data_d8ac5541785689b1de907e487ffc988d
#
_entry.id   d8ac5541785689b1de907e487ffc988d
#
_cell.length_a   1.000
_cell.length_b   1.000
_cell.length_c   1.000
_cell.angle_alpha   90.00
_cell.angle_beta   90.00
_cell.angle_gamma   90.00
#
_symmetry.space_group_name_H-M   'P 1'
#
loop_
_entity.id
_entity.type
_entity.pdbx_description
1 polymer ?
#
loop_
_entity_poly.entity_id
_entity_poly.type
_entity_poly.pdbx_seq_one_letter_code
_entity_poly.pdbx_strand_id
1 'polypeptide(L)'
;MNSDAATLTQLISFLASSASVREKVGIRTAYEPAQTLAGETRLGDDCAAIRDGDGWLLLAAEGMLPSFVADDPWFAGYSAVMVNLSDVAAMGGRPLAIVDVLWSPGLNQSGPIWDGMSAASKAYGVPIVGGHTTAMKSGSPFLAAAVLGRAKHLITSFDAQADDDLLVAIDLRGTWRREKPFWNASVNAPPERLQADLNLLPALAENGWCRAGKDISNGGIVGTLAMLLDCSSAGAELWLDQLPRPAGANLERWSISFPSFGYLLSTSPKNSERVIAHFAAREIACAVAGRITSGRSLLLGYGAARQPFPL
;
A
#
# COMPACT_ATOMS: atom_id res chain seq x y z
N MET A 1 22.27 1.60 29.32
CA MET A 1 21.02 1.36 28.54
C MET A 1 21.27 0.12 27.69
N ASN A 2 20.31 -0.79 27.61
CA ASN A 2 20.39 -1.95 26.73
C ASN A 2 20.52 -1.45 25.27
N SER A 3 21.41 -2.04 24.46
CA SER A 3 21.64 -1.70 23.05
C SER A 3 20.33 -1.58 22.24
N ASP A 4 19.39 -2.49 22.49
CA ASP A 4 18.09 -2.53 21.81
C ASP A 4 17.23 -1.30 22.13
N ALA A 5 17.21 -0.86 23.38
CA ALA A 5 16.43 0.32 23.78
C ALA A 5 16.97 1.61 23.14
N ALA A 6 18.29 1.75 23.03
CA ALA A 6 18.91 2.90 22.37
C ALA A 6 18.57 2.90 20.86
N THR A 7 18.72 1.75 20.21
CA THR A 7 18.35 1.55 18.79
C THR A 7 16.88 1.88 18.54
N LEU A 8 15.98 1.36 19.39
CA LEU A 8 14.54 1.60 19.25
C LEU A 8 14.20 3.10 19.45
N THR A 9 14.82 3.77 20.39
CA THR A 9 14.62 5.21 20.60
C THR A 9 15.02 6.03 19.38
N GLN A 10 16.15 5.68 18.74
CA GLN A 10 16.61 6.32 17.51
C GLN A 10 15.61 6.08 16.36
N LEU A 11 15.15 4.83 16.16
CA LEU A 11 14.17 4.48 15.14
C LEU A 11 12.85 5.25 15.33
N ILE A 12 12.33 5.31 16.54
CA ILE A 12 11.11 6.07 16.87
C ILE A 12 11.29 7.55 16.55
N SER A 13 12.42 8.14 16.94
CA SER A 13 12.72 9.55 16.64
C SER A 13 12.75 9.82 15.14
N PHE A 14 13.40 8.95 14.36
CA PHE A 14 13.43 9.04 12.91
C PHE A 14 12.02 8.94 12.31
N LEU A 15 11.25 7.92 12.67
CA LEU A 15 9.91 7.68 12.14
C LEU A 15 8.94 8.81 12.50
N ALA A 16 8.95 9.30 13.74
CA ALA A 16 8.11 10.40 14.18
C ALA A 16 8.48 11.75 13.51
N SER A 17 9.74 11.92 13.09
CA SER A 17 10.17 13.10 12.33
C SER A 17 9.89 13.01 10.84
N SER A 18 9.62 11.81 10.29
CA SER A 18 9.33 11.61 8.87
C SER A 18 8.04 12.30 8.46
N ALA A 19 8.12 13.18 7.44
CA ALA A 19 6.96 13.89 6.92
C ALA A 19 5.90 12.93 6.39
N SER A 20 6.30 11.90 5.64
CA SER A 20 5.38 10.92 5.07
C SER A 20 4.63 10.10 6.13
N VAL A 21 5.25 9.78 7.26
CA VAL A 21 4.59 9.10 8.38
C VAL A 21 3.58 10.04 9.06
N ARG A 22 3.97 11.29 9.35
CA ARG A 22 3.08 12.28 9.95
C ARG A 22 1.85 12.58 9.10
N GLU A 23 2.02 12.67 7.77
CA GLU A 23 0.90 12.86 6.84
C GLU A 23 -0.11 11.72 6.95
N LYS A 24 0.36 10.47 7.07
CA LYS A 24 -0.53 9.31 7.22
C LYS A 24 -1.27 9.27 8.56
N VAL A 25 -0.61 9.64 9.65
CA VAL A 25 -1.25 9.74 10.97
C VAL A 25 -2.38 10.78 10.97
N GLY A 26 -2.23 11.89 10.23
CA GLY A 26 -3.23 12.97 10.17
C GLY A 26 -4.24 12.88 9.02
N ILE A 27 -4.13 11.89 8.14
CA ILE A 27 -4.87 11.88 6.85
C ILE A 27 -6.39 11.86 7.01
N ARG A 28 -6.92 11.28 8.08
CA ARG A 28 -8.35 11.20 8.36
C ARG A 28 -9.04 12.57 8.34
N THR A 29 -8.38 13.60 8.84
CA THR A 29 -8.94 14.96 8.87
C THR A 29 -9.27 15.50 7.48
N ALA A 30 -8.62 14.99 6.43
CA ALA A 30 -8.86 15.42 5.05
C ALA A 30 -10.19 14.90 4.49
N TYR A 31 -10.66 13.72 4.91
CA TYR A 31 -11.87 13.10 4.36
C TYR A 31 -13.02 12.94 5.38
N GLU A 32 -12.77 13.15 6.66
CA GLU A 32 -13.82 13.07 7.71
C GLU A 32 -15.08 13.92 7.40
N PRO A 33 -14.96 15.14 6.85
CA PRO A 33 -16.15 15.91 6.45
C PRO A 33 -16.99 15.27 5.35
N ALA A 34 -16.39 14.40 4.52
CA ALA A 34 -17.07 13.73 3.42
C ALA A 34 -17.82 12.44 3.88
N GLN A 35 -17.62 11.99 5.12
CA GLN A 35 -18.23 10.74 5.60
C GLN A 35 -19.78 10.75 5.50
N THR A 36 -20.39 11.89 5.71
CA THR A 36 -21.87 12.05 5.59
C THR A 36 -22.38 11.97 4.14
N LEU A 37 -21.49 12.11 3.16
CA LEU A 37 -21.81 12.06 1.73
C LEU A 37 -21.62 10.64 1.14
N ALA A 38 -20.92 9.77 1.85
CA ALA A 38 -20.53 8.46 1.36
C ALA A 38 -21.66 7.41 1.35
N GLY A 39 -22.86 7.74 1.85
CA GLY A 39 -23.96 6.80 1.98
C GLY A 39 -23.59 5.61 2.88
N GLU A 40 -23.72 4.40 2.37
CA GLU A 40 -23.38 3.16 3.07
C GLU A 40 -21.88 2.82 2.98
N THR A 41 -21.11 3.52 2.14
CA THR A 41 -19.67 3.27 1.95
C THR A 41 -18.86 3.88 3.10
N ARG A 42 -17.98 3.09 3.69
CA ARG A 42 -17.04 3.56 4.72
C ARG A 42 -15.84 4.20 4.03
N LEU A 43 -15.44 5.41 4.48
CA LEU A 43 -14.25 6.10 3.97
C LEU A 43 -13.02 5.76 4.80
N GLY A 44 -11.85 5.71 4.14
CA GLY A 44 -10.54 5.48 4.76
C GLY A 44 -9.87 4.18 4.36
N ASP A 45 -10.53 3.37 3.53
CA ASP A 45 -9.95 2.17 2.93
C ASP A 45 -9.20 2.48 1.64
N ASP A 46 -8.52 1.49 1.06
CA ASP A 46 -7.77 1.61 -0.20
C ASP A 46 -8.69 1.87 -1.40
N CYS A 47 -9.89 1.26 -1.40
CA CYS A 47 -10.94 1.56 -2.37
C CYS A 47 -12.28 1.87 -1.69
N ALA A 48 -13.13 2.62 -2.36
CA ALA A 48 -14.56 2.60 -2.08
C ALA A 48 -15.14 1.24 -2.49
N ALA A 49 -15.78 0.53 -1.54
CA ALA A 49 -16.46 -0.74 -1.82
C ALA A 49 -17.96 -0.50 -1.99
N ILE A 50 -18.47 -0.67 -3.22
CA ILE A 50 -19.87 -0.44 -3.59
C ILE A 50 -20.54 -1.79 -3.81
N ARG A 51 -21.65 -2.05 -3.13
CA ARG A 51 -22.37 -3.32 -3.26
C ARG A 51 -22.85 -3.54 -4.70
N ASP A 52 -22.58 -4.73 -5.26
CA ASP A 52 -22.98 -5.12 -6.62
C ASP A 52 -23.38 -6.60 -6.64
N GLY A 53 -24.68 -6.86 -6.53
CA GLY A 53 -25.22 -8.21 -6.46
C GLY A 53 -24.70 -9.00 -5.25
N ASP A 54 -24.04 -10.12 -5.51
CA ASP A 54 -23.41 -10.99 -4.51
C ASP A 54 -21.94 -10.61 -4.19
N GLY A 55 -21.44 -9.54 -4.81
CA GLY A 55 -20.07 -9.05 -4.66
C GLY A 55 -19.99 -7.54 -4.48
N TRP A 56 -18.86 -6.98 -4.88
CA TRP A 56 -18.50 -5.58 -4.69
C TRP A 56 -17.80 -5.02 -5.92
N LEU A 57 -18.17 -3.80 -6.32
CA LEU A 57 -17.33 -2.96 -7.16
C LEU A 57 -16.37 -2.21 -6.26
N LEU A 58 -15.11 -2.12 -6.70
CA LEU A 58 -14.05 -1.39 -6.03
C LEU A 58 -13.65 -0.20 -6.90
N LEU A 59 -13.62 0.99 -6.32
CA LEU A 59 -13.25 2.22 -7.02
C LEU A 59 -12.22 2.98 -6.20
N ALA A 60 -11.05 3.21 -6.79
CA ALA A 60 -9.98 4.03 -6.21
C ALA A 60 -9.46 5.04 -7.21
N ALA A 61 -8.80 6.08 -6.71
CA ALA A 61 -8.12 7.07 -7.54
C ALA A 61 -6.88 7.58 -6.80
N GLU A 62 -5.75 7.60 -7.50
CA GLU A 62 -4.46 8.04 -6.98
C GLU A 62 -3.90 9.20 -7.80
N GLY A 63 -3.43 10.24 -7.10
CA GLY A 63 -2.75 11.40 -7.69
C GLY A 63 -1.25 11.32 -7.48
N MET A 64 -0.48 11.49 -8.55
CA MET A 64 0.98 11.53 -8.47
C MET A 64 1.46 12.93 -8.07
N LEU A 65 2.40 13.00 -7.11
CA LEU A 65 3.01 14.26 -6.72
C LEU A 65 3.62 14.96 -7.94
N PRO A 66 3.34 16.26 -8.17
CA PRO A 66 3.86 16.98 -9.35
C PRO A 66 5.38 16.95 -9.46
N SER A 67 6.10 17.01 -8.35
CA SER A 67 7.56 16.86 -8.32
C SER A 67 8.01 15.47 -8.78
N PHE A 68 7.29 14.42 -8.43
CA PHE A 68 7.58 13.06 -8.88
C PHE A 68 7.34 12.91 -10.38
N VAL A 69 6.22 13.46 -10.89
CA VAL A 69 5.92 13.44 -12.34
C VAL A 69 6.97 14.22 -13.14
N ALA A 70 7.47 15.33 -12.61
CA ALA A 70 8.51 16.12 -13.25
C ALA A 70 9.88 15.44 -13.22
N ASP A 71 10.24 14.81 -12.09
CA ASP A 71 11.57 14.21 -11.88
C ASP A 71 11.75 12.86 -12.62
N ASP A 72 10.70 12.06 -12.71
CA ASP A 72 10.74 10.72 -13.30
C ASP A 72 9.41 10.39 -14.00
N PRO A 73 9.10 11.08 -15.12
CA PRO A 73 7.78 11.02 -15.75
C PRO A 73 7.37 9.62 -16.20
N TRP A 74 8.32 8.81 -16.68
CA TRP A 74 8.03 7.43 -17.07
C TRP A 74 7.62 6.59 -15.86
N PHE A 75 8.39 6.67 -14.78
CA PHE A 75 8.09 5.88 -13.59
C PHE A 75 6.87 6.41 -12.83
N ALA A 76 6.58 7.71 -12.90
CA ALA A 76 5.34 8.28 -12.40
C ALA A 76 4.12 7.73 -13.15
N GLY A 77 4.19 7.63 -14.48
CA GLY A 77 3.17 6.98 -15.29
C GLY A 77 2.99 5.50 -14.94
N TYR A 78 4.10 4.76 -14.84
CA TYR A 78 4.08 3.35 -14.41
C TYR A 78 3.45 3.19 -13.03
N SER A 79 3.84 4.04 -12.09
CA SER A 79 3.35 4.00 -10.71
C SER A 79 1.87 4.35 -10.61
N ALA A 80 1.36 5.31 -11.41
CA ALA A 80 -0.05 5.69 -11.40
C ALA A 80 -0.97 4.50 -11.73
N VAL A 81 -0.54 3.59 -12.58
CA VAL A 81 -1.23 2.32 -12.83
C VAL A 81 -1.01 1.35 -11.68
N MET A 82 0.24 1.07 -11.34
CA MET A 82 0.64 0.05 -10.37
C MET A 82 0.00 0.24 -8.99
N VAL A 83 0.00 1.48 -8.45
CA VAL A 83 -0.55 1.74 -7.10
C VAL A 83 -2.06 1.52 -7.07
N ASN A 84 -2.80 1.96 -8.08
CA ASN A 84 -4.24 1.71 -8.20
C ASN A 84 -4.57 0.22 -8.25
N LEU A 85 -3.73 -0.59 -8.91
CA LEU A 85 -3.92 -2.04 -8.92
C LEU A 85 -3.64 -2.66 -7.55
N SER A 86 -2.68 -2.09 -6.81
CA SER A 86 -2.36 -2.48 -5.43
C SER A 86 -3.53 -2.23 -4.49
N ASP A 87 -4.19 -1.07 -4.60
CA ASP A 87 -5.38 -0.71 -3.81
C ASP A 87 -6.51 -1.73 -3.99
N VAL A 88 -6.80 -2.07 -5.25
CA VAL A 88 -7.83 -3.08 -5.55
C VAL A 88 -7.45 -4.45 -5.00
N ALA A 89 -6.18 -4.85 -5.16
CA ALA A 89 -5.71 -6.13 -4.64
C ALA A 89 -5.74 -6.16 -3.10
N ALA A 90 -5.33 -5.09 -2.42
CA ALA A 90 -5.36 -4.97 -0.96
C ALA A 90 -6.74 -5.28 -0.39
N MET A 91 -7.79 -4.87 -1.10
CA MET A 91 -9.17 -5.13 -0.73
C MET A 91 -9.71 -6.50 -1.19
N GLY A 92 -8.84 -7.41 -1.63
CA GLY A 92 -9.23 -8.74 -2.09
C GLY A 92 -9.91 -8.76 -3.45
N GLY A 93 -9.74 -7.70 -4.25
CA GLY A 93 -10.33 -7.52 -5.56
C GLY A 93 -9.40 -7.80 -6.73
N ARG A 94 -10.00 -7.89 -7.90
CA ARG A 94 -9.30 -7.97 -9.19
C ARG A 94 -9.58 -6.71 -9.99
N PRO A 95 -8.54 -5.98 -10.42
CA PRO A 95 -8.72 -4.78 -11.24
C PRO A 95 -9.28 -5.14 -12.61
N LEU A 96 -10.15 -4.29 -13.14
CA LEU A 96 -10.84 -4.47 -14.42
C LEU A 96 -10.39 -3.49 -15.48
N ALA A 97 -10.28 -2.21 -15.11
CA ALA A 97 -9.96 -1.14 -16.04
C ALA A 97 -9.46 0.10 -15.32
N ILE A 98 -8.69 0.93 -16.03
CA ILE A 98 -8.12 2.18 -15.56
C ILE A 98 -8.55 3.32 -16.48
N VAL A 99 -8.77 4.49 -15.91
CA VAL A 99 -8.83 5.77 -16.60
C VAL A 99 -7.82 6.74 -15.97
N ASP A 100 -7.37 7.74 -16.75
CA ASP A 100 -6.41 8.73 -16.27
C ASP A 100 -6.90 10.16 -16.42
N VAL A 101 -6.26 11.07 -15.71
CA VAL A 101 -6.39 12.52 -15.91
C VAL A 101 -4.98 13.11 -15.92
N LEU A 102 -4.59 13.70 -17.05
CA LEU A 102 -3.27 14.24 -17.28
C LEU A 102 -3.33 15.73 -17.66
N TRP A 103 -2.65 16.57 -16.90
CA TRP A 103 -2.32 17.92 -17.29
C TRP A 103 -0.83 18.01 -17.65
N SER A 104 -0.53 18.44 -18.89
CA SER A 104 0.85 18.53 -19.38
C SER A 104 1.14 19.91 -19.98
N PRO A 105 2.33 20.50 -19.73
CA PRO A 105 2.73 21.76 -20.34
C PRO A 105 2.92 21.69 -21.87
N GLY A 106 2.67 20.56 -22.47
CA GLY A 106 2.65 20.33 -23.93
C GLY A 106 2.39 18.87 -24.22
N LEU A 107 1.65 18.59 -25.27
CA LEU A 107 1.30 17.22 -25.64
C LEU A 107 2.55 16.34 -25.89
N ASN A 108 3.63 16.93 -26.40
CA ASN A 108 4.89 16.22 -26.62
C ASN A 108 5.62 15.83 -25.33
N GLN A 109 5.33 16.50 -24.20
CA GLN A 109 5.93 16.18 -22.89
C GLN A 109 5.17 15.07 -22.16
N SER A 110 3.98 14.71 -22.61
CA SER A 110 3.19 13.61 -22.05
C SER A 110 3.68 12.22 -22.48
N GLY A 111 4.50 12.12 -23.54
CA GLY A 111 4.98 10.85 -24.10
C GLY A 111 5.56 9.90 -23.05
N PRO A 112 6.59 10.30 -22.27
CA PRO A 112 7.19 9.43 -21.28
C PRO A 112 6.19 8.96 -20.20
N ILE A 113 5.21 9.80 -19.82
CA ILE A 113 4.16 9.43 -18.85
C ILE A 113 3.29 8.32 -19.44
N TRP A 114 2.83 8.50 -20.68
CA TRP A 114 2.04 7.52 -21.41
C TRP A 114 2.79 6.21 -21.66
N ASP A 115 4.09 6.28 -21.96
CA ASP A 115 4.95 5.10 -22.11
C ASP A 115 5.02 4.30 -20.81
N GLY A 116 5.13 4.98 -19.66
CA GLY A 116 5.11 4.35 -18.36
C GLY A 116 3.77 3.70 -18.02
N MET A 117 2.65 4.43 -18.21
CA MET A 117 1.30 3.88 -18.00
C MET A 117 1.05 2.66 -18.92
N SER A 118 1.42 2.75 -20.18
CA SER A 118 1.28 1.66 -21.17
C SER A 118 2.11 0.43 -20.78
N ALA A 119 3.33 0.66 -20.29
CA ALA A 119 4.20 -0.43 -19.82
C ALA A 119 3.60 -1.16 -18.62
N ALA A 120 3.08 -0.44 -17.64
CA ALA A 120 2.41 -1.04 -16.49
C ALA A 120 1.11 -1.75 -16.89
N SER A 121 0.25 -1.12 -17.71
CA SER A 121 -0.98 -1.73 -18.22
C SER A 121 -0.70 -3.09 -18.90
N LYS A 122 0.32 -3.14 -19.76
CA LYS A 122 0.75 -4.40 -20.41
C LYS A 122 1.30 -5.42 -19.43
N ALA A 123 2.14 -4.98 -18.48
CA ALA A 123 2.77 -5.86 -17.51
C ALA A 123 1.73 -6.53 -16.58
N TYR A 124 0.76 -5.77 -16.13
CA TYR A 124 -0.29 -6.27 -15.24
C TYR A 124 -1.53 -6.83 -15.95
N GLY A 125 -1.62 -6.65 -17.28
CA GLY A 125 -2.76 -7.14 -18.07
C GLY A 125 -4.08 -6.40 -17.80
N VAL A 126 -4.03 -5.15 -17.31
CA VAL A 126 -5.21 -4.34 -17.01
C VAL A 126 -5.29 -3.16 -18.00
N PRO A 127 -6.36 -3.04 -18.80
CA PRO A 127 -6.43 -2.03 -19.86
C PRO A 127 -6.67 -0.62 -19.30
N ILE A 128 -6.06 0.37 -19.96
CA ILE A 128 -6.44 1.78 -19.84
C ILE A 128 -7.54 2.02 -20.89
N VAL A 129 -8.75 2.33 -20.45
CA VAL A 129 -9.95 2.37 -21.29
C VAL A 129 -10.41 3.78 -21.63
N GLY A 130 -9.74 4.80 -21.12
CA GLY A 130 -10.06 6.20 -21.36
C GLY A 130 -9.33 7.11 -20.41
N GLY A 131 -9.69 8.37 -20.47
CA GLY A 131 -9.09 9.40 -19.62
C GLY A 131 -9.33 10.78 -20.17
N HIS A 132 -8.64 11.77 -19.61
CA HIS A 132 -8.72 13.16 -20.03
C HIS A 132 -7.33 13.79 -20.02
N THR A 133 -6.92 14.39 -21.15
CA THR A 133 -5.65 15.10 -21.26
C THR A 133 -5.88 16.58 -21.53
N THR A 134 -5.29 17.45 -20.71
CA THR A 134 -5.33 18.90 -20.87
C THR A 134 -3.93 19.44 -21.13
N ALA A 135 -3.78 20.21 -22.23
CA ALA A 135 -2.57 20.96 -22.49
C ALA A 135 -2.58 22.27 -21.66
N MET A 136 -1.56 22.46 -20.84
CA MET A 136 -1.33 23.69 -20.09
C MET A 136 -0.36 24.60 -20.83
N LYS A 137 -0.43 25.92 -20.59
CA LYS A 137 0.53 26.88 -21.16
C LYS A 137 1.89 26.86 -20.43
N SER A 138 1.90 26.50 -19.16
CA SER A 138 3.10 26.43 -18.30
C SER A 138 2.78 25.67 -17.00
N GLY A 139 3.79 25.31 -16.24
CA GLY A 139 3.67 24.64 -14.93
C GLY A 139 4.20 23.21 -14.95
N SER A 140 4.15 22.56 -13.79
CA SER A 140 4.51 21.14 -13.67
C SER A 140 3.36 20.25 -14.12
N PRO A 141 3.64 19.09 -14.73
CA PRO A 141 2.59 18.16 -15.11
C PRO A 141 1.88 17.59 -13.87
N PHE A 142 0.60 17.30 -14.02
CA PHE A 142 -0.21 16.57 -13.04
C PHE A 142 -0.72 15.28 -13.66
N LEU A 143 -0.68 14.22 -12.88
CA LEU A 143 -1.21 12.92 -13.27
C LEU A 143 -2.04 12.36 -12.12
N ALA A 144 -3.24 11.91 -12.45
CA ALA A 144 -4.05 11.06 -11.60
C ALA A 144 -4.56 9.88 -12.43
N ALA A 145 -4.78 8.75 -11.81
CA ALA A 145 -5.43 7.60 -12.41
C ALA A 145 -6.51 7.08 -11.47
N ALA A 146 -7.56 6.51 -12.04
CA ALA A 146 -8.61 5.84 -11.29
C ALA A 146 -8.80 4.42 -11.82
N VAL A 147 -9.11 3.49 -10.92
CA VAL A 147 -9.27 2.08 -11.22
C VAL A 147 -10.67 1.61 -10.82
N LEU A 148 -11.25 0.79 -11.67
CA LEU A 148 -12.41 -0.03 -11.35
C LEU A 148 -11.93 -1.46 -11.12
N GLY A 149 -12.36 -2.06 -10.01
CA GLY A 149 -12.14 -3.46 -9.70
C GLY A 149 -13.40 -4.16 -9.23
N ARG A 150 -13.31 -5.45 -9.01
CA ARG A 150 -14.40 -6.26 -8.46
C ARG A 150 -13.86 -7.27 -7.45
N ALA A 151 -14.57 -7.43 -6.31
CA ALA A 151 -14.30 -8.45 -5.30
C ALA A 151 -15.55 -9.30 -5.03
N LYS A 152 -15.33 -10.56 -4.71
CA LYS A 152 -16.38 -11.45 -4.18
C LYS A 152 -16.46 -11.33 -2.66
N HIS A 153 -15.32 -11.31 -2.01
CA HIS A 153 -15.16 -11.10 -0.58
C HIS A 153 -14.13 -10.00 -0.36
N LEU A 154 -14.30 -9.21 0.68
CA LEU A 154 -13.42 -8.09 0.98
C LEU A 154 -12.35 -8.46 2.01
N ILE A 155 -11.18 -7.86 1.84
CA ILE A 155 -10.24 -7.52 2.90
C ILE A 155 -10.41 -6.01 3.11
N THR A 156 -10.59 -5.55 4.34
CA THR A 156 -10.85 -4.13 4.60
C THR A 156 -9.88 -3.55 5.62
N SER A 157 -9.71 -2.25 5.66
CA SER A 157 -8.95 -1.58 6.72
C SER A 157 -9.74 -1.46 8.03
N PHE A 158 -11.00 -1.92 8.08
CA PHE A 158 -11.90 -1.72 9.20
C PHE A 158 -12.07 -2.93 10.12
N ASP A 159 -11.59 -4.08 9.73
CA ASP A 159 -11.95 -5.38 10.35
C ASP A 159 -10.76 -6.06 11.05
N ALA A 160 -9.67 -5.32 11.35
CA ALA A 160 -8.59 -5.83 12.19
C ALA A 160 -9.10 -6.05 13.62
N GLN A 161 -8.80 -7.20 14.21
CA GLN A 161 -9.31 -7.59 15.52
C GLN A 161 -8.16 -7.82 16.50
N ALA A 162 -8.42 -7.49 17.78
CA ALA A 162 -7.49 -7.81 18.84
C ALA A 162 -7.17 -9.31 18.85
N ASP A 163 -5.91 -9.63 19.15
CA ASP A 163 -5.32 -10.97 19.14
C ASP A 163 -5.07 -11.57 17.74
N ASP A 164 -5.38 -10.84 16.65
CA ASP A 164 -4.89 -11.21 15.31
C ASP A 164 -3.37 -11.00 15.24
N ASP A 165 -2.70 -11.88 14.51
CA ASP A 165 -1.32 -11.67 14.07
C ASP A 165 -1.28 -10.55 13.03
N LEU A 166 -0.31 -9.65 13.17
CA LEU A 166 0.03 -8.66 12.16
C LEU A 166 1.12 -9.24 11.25
N LEU A 167 0.74 -9.56 10.01
CA LEU A 167 1.67 -10.04 9.00
C LEU A 167 2.09 -8.91 8.07
N VAL A 168 3.34 -8.97 7.65
CA VAL A 168 3.91 -8.10 6.62
C VAL A 168 4.34 -8.96 5.44
N ALA A 169 3.76 -8.74 4.26
CA ALA A 169 4.10 -9.43 3.03
C ALA A 169 4.72 -8.45 2.02
N ILE A 170 5.96 -8.70 1.57
CA ILE A 170 6.67 -7.80 0.65
C ILE A 170 7.45 -8.62 -0.38
N ASP A 171 7.39 -8.22 -1.66
CA ASP A 171 8.28 -8.76 -2.70
C ASP A 171 9.70 -8.17 -2.55
N LEU A 172 10.62 -8.98 -2.06
CA LEU A 172 12.01 -8.58 -1.84
C LEU A 172 12.89 -8.71 -3.09
N ARG A 173 12.37 -9.18 -4.22
CA ARG A 173 13.09 -9.36 -5.50
C ARG A 173 13.31 -8.06 -6.26
N GLY A 174 13.30 -6.93 -5.57
CA GLY A 174 13.40 -5.59 -6.14
C GLY A 174 14.75 -4.91 -5.93
N THR A 175 14.75 -3.65 -6.29
CA THR A 175 15.86 -2.72 -6.06
C THR A 175 15.34 -1.34 -5.70
N TRP A 176 16.19 -0.52 -5.07
CA TRP A 176 15.86 0.87 -4.80
C TRP A 176 15.72 1.68 -6.10
N ARG A 177 14.67 2.49 -6.16
CA ARG A 177 14.53 3.46 -7.26
C ARG A 177 15.27 4.75 -6.90
N ARG A 178 16.52 4.87 -7.35
CA ARG A 178 17.41 6.00 -7.04
C ARG A 178 17.54 6.20 -5.52
N GLU A 179 17.66 7.44 -5.07
CA GLU A 179 17.73 7.79 -3.64
C GLU A 179 16.33 7.85 -2.95
N LYS A 180 15.25 7.62 -3.68
CA LYS A 180 13.90 7.64 -3.12
C LYS A 180 13.63 6.36 -2.30
N PRO A 181 12.75 6.39 -1.29
CA PRO A 181 12.38 5.21 -0.52
C PRO A 181 11.38 4.32 -1.29
N PHE A 182 11.60 4.12 -2.58
CA PHE A 182 10.79 3.27 -3.45
C PHE A 182 11.53 1.96 -3.73
N TRP A 183 10.93 0.86 -3.27
CA TRP A 183 11.42 -0.49 -3.54
C TRP A 183 10.70 -1.08 -4.74
N ASN A 184 11.40 -1.15 -5.86
CA ASN A 184 10.83 -1.57 -7.13
C ASN A 184 11.14 -3.02 -7.44
N ALA A 185 10.13 -3.89 -7.32
CA ALA A 185 10.16 -5.29 -7.72
C ALA A 185 9.28 -5.55 -8.97
N SER A 186 8.72 -4.49 -9.58
CA SER A 186 7.74 -4.58 -10.66
C SER A 186 8.32 -4.31 -12.04
N VAL A 187 9.04 -3.18 -12.22
CA VAL A 187 9.60 -2.81 -13.52
C VAL A 187 10.59 -3.89 -13.99
N ASN A 188 10.43 -4.34 -15.23
CA ASN A 188 11.16 -5.45 -15.86
C ASN A 188 10.88 -6.85 -15.27
N ALA A 189 9.92 -6.98 -14.38
CA ALA A 189 9.46 -8.29 -13.94
C ALA A 189 8.64 -8.98 -15.07
N PRO A 190 8.67 -10.32 -15.15
CA PRO A 190 7.82 -11.03 -16.09
C PRO A 190 6.33 -10.72 -15.85
N PRO A 191 5.53 -10.38 -16.88
CA PRO A 191 4.10 -10.09 -16.73
C PRO A 191 3.31 -11.19 -16.02
N GLU A 192 3.61 -12.46 -16.30
CA GLU A 192 2.95 -13.61 -15.70
C GLU A 192 3.19 -13.66 -14.18
N ARG A 193 4.37 -13.21 -13.73
CA ARG A 193 4.69 -13.10 -12.30
C ARG A 193 3.82 -12.03 -11.64
N LEU A 194 3.78 -10.82 -12.21
CA LEU A 194 3.04 -9.70 -11.65
C LEU A 194 1.54 -9.98 -11.57
N GLN A 195 0.96 -10.54 -12.63
CA GLN A 195 -0.45 -10.90 -12.70
C GLN A 195 -0.81 -12.00 -11.68
N ALA A 196 0.04 -13.01 -11.55
CA ALA A 196 -0.18 -14.09 -10.59
C ALA A 196 0.01 -13.60 -9.14
N ASP A 197 0.97 -12.70 -8.89
CA ASP A 197 1.22 -12.16 -7.55
C ASP A 197 0.05 -11.28 -7.09
N LEU A 198 -0.55 -10.46 -7.97
CA LEU A 198 -1.77 -9.70 -7.63
C LEU A 198 -2.96 -10.59 -7.24
N ASN A 199 -3.06 -11.81 -7.75
CA ASN A 199 -4.13 -12.73 -7.41
C ASN A 199 -4.00 -13.37 -6.01
N LEU A 200 -2.91 -13.13 -5.28
CA LEU A 200 -2.73 -13.66 -3.93
C LEU A 200 -3.75 -13.08 -2.94
N LEU A 201 -4.00 -11.78 -2.99
CA LEU A 201 -4.91 -11.11 -2.06
C LEU A 201 -6.38 -11.53 -2.27
N PRO A 202 -6.92 -11.53 -3.51
CA PRO A 202 -8.24 -12.10 -3.79
C PRO A 202 -8.40 -13.53 -3.28
N ALA A 203 -7.37 -14.37 -3.43
CA ALA A 203 -7.41 -15.74 -2.92
C ALA A 203 -7.49 -15.80 -1.38
N LEU A 204 -6.80 -14.91 -0.66
CA LEU A 204 -6.91 -14.82 0.79
C LEU A 204 -8.33 -14.46 1.22
N ALA A 205 -8.95 -13.48 0.56
CA ALA A 205 -10.31 -13.04 0.82
C ALA A 205 -11.34 -14.18 0.55
N GLU A 206 -11.24 -14.80 -0.63
CA GLU A 206 -12.17 -15.85 -1.07
C GLU A 206 -12.09 -17.11 -0.21
N ASN A 207 -10.93 -17.43 0.36
CA ASN A 207 -10.74 -18.54 1.30
C ASN A 207 -11.05 -18.17 2.76
N GLY A 208 -11.34 -16.89 3.05
CA GLY A 208 -11.57 -16.41 4.42
C GLY A 208 -10.34 -16.54 5.34
N TRP A 209 -9.13 -16.49 4.77
CA TRP A 209 -7.89 -16.59 5.55
C TRP A 209 -7.46 -15.27 6.14
N CYS A 210 -7.81 -14.16 5.48
CA CYS A 210 -7.56 -12.80 5.93
C CYS A 210 -8.81 -11.94 5.67
N ARG A 211 -9.15 -11.06 6.60
CA ARG A 211 -10.31 -10.15 6.51
C ARG A 211 -9.93 -8.68 6.63
N ALA A 212 -8.74 -8.38 7.15
CA ALA A 212 -8.31 -7.02 7.26
C ALA A 212 -6.87 -6.85 6.79
N GLY A 213 -6.63 -5.73 6.11
CA GLY A 213 -5.32 -5.41 5.55
C GLY A 213 -5.31 -4.05 4.88
N LYS A 214 -4.13 -3.69 4.41
CA LYS A 214 -3.89 -2.45 3.67
C LYS A 214 -2.62 -2.58 2.84
N ASP A 215 -2.56 -1.95 1.66
CA ASP A 215 -1.32 -1.86 0.91
C ASP A 215 -0.31 -0.93 1.60
N ILE A 216 0.99 -1.24 1.50
CA ILE A 216 2.04 -0.40 2.05
C ILE A 216 2.34 0.71 1.06
N SER A 217 1.87 1.93 1.39
CA SER A 217 2.00 3.11 0.55
C SER A 217 3.05 4.12 1.07
N ASN A 218 2.99 5.36 0.61
CA ASN A 218 3.84 6.44 1.11
C ASN A 218 3.71 6.58 2.64
N GLY A 219 4.82 6.73 3.35
CA GLY A 219 4.89 6.60 4.81
C GLY A 219 5.31 5.20 5.29
N GLY A 220 5.39 4.23 4.35
CA GLY A 220 5.92 2.89 4.59
C GLY A 220 5.08 2.07 5.57
N ILE A 221 5.71 1.08 6.16
CA ILE A 221 5.07 0.11 7.05
C ILE A 221 4.40 0.79 8.25
N VAL A 222 5.08 1.74 8.88
CA VAL A 222 4.59 2.39 10.11
C VAL A 222 3.44 3.36 9.81
N GLY A 223 3.56 4.17 8.74
CA GLY A 223 2.48 5.08 8.34
C GLY A 223 1.23 4.33 7.88
N THR A 224 1.40 3.25 7.12
CA THR A 224 0.29 2.39 6.70
C THR A 224 -0.38 1.69 7.89
N LEU A 225 0.42 1.20 8.86
CA LEU A 225 -0.12 0.59 10.07
C LEU A 225 -0.95 1.59 10.87
N ALA A 226 -0.48 2.83 11.01
CA ALA A 226 -1.25 3.88 11.70
C ALA A 226 -2.64 4.08 11.07
N MET A 227 -2.72 4.09 9.73
CA MET A 227 -4.00 4.20 9.02
C MET A 227 -4.91 2.98 9.25
N LEU A 228 -4.36 1.76 9.18
CA LEU A 228 -5.10 0.52 9.44
C LEU A 228 -5.69 0.52 10.86
N LEU A 229 -4.89 0.93 11.84
CA LEU A 229 -5.32 0.98 13.25
C LEU A 229 -6.40 2.05 13.50
N ASP A 230 -6.28 3.22 12.87
CA ASP A 230 -7.31 4.26 12.97
C ASP A 230 -8.63 3.79 12.37
N CYS A 231 -8.61 3.19 11.17
CA CYS A 231 -9.80 2.65 10.52
C CYS A 231 -10.45 1.52 11.33
N SER A 232 -9.67 0.62 11.91
CA SER A 232 -10.17 -0.51 12.72
C SER A 232 -10.46 -0.14 14.17
N SER A 233 -10.13 1.08 14.62
CA SER A 233 -10.20 1.48 16.04
C SER A 233 -9.44 0.52 16.96
N ALA A 234 -8.31 0.02 16.52
CA ALA A 234 -7.45 -0.96 17.18
C ALA A 234 -6.09 -0.38 17.56
N GLY A 235 -5.34 -1.10 18.38
CA GLY A 235 -3.92 -0.89 18.64
C GLY A 235 -3.08 -1.99 18.01
N ALA A 236 -1.76 -1.87 18.09
CA ALA A 236 -0.84 -2.93 17.69
C ALA A 236 0.48 -2.87 18.43
N GLU A 237 1.17 -4.01 18.44
CA GLU A 237 2.60 -4.12 18.68
C GLU A 237 3.26 -4.52 17.36
N LEU A 238 4.21 -3.72 16.87
CA LEU A 238 4.99 -4.00 15.66
C LEU A 238 6.45 -4.27 16.02
N TRP A 239 6.99 -5.41 15.61
CA TRP A 239 8.36 -5.85 15.86
C TRP A 239 9.25 -5.54 14.67
N LEU A 240 10.02 -4.45 14.74
CA LEU A 240 10.81 -3.92 13.62
C LEU A 240 11.93 -4.86 13.17
N ASP A 241 12.46 -5.69 14.05
CA ASP A 241 13.47 -6.71 13.76
C ASP A 241 12.89 -7.95 13.04
N GLN A 242 11.57 -8.14 13.07
CA GLN A 242 10.86 -9.22 12.37
C GLN A 242 10.35 -8.83 10.97
N LEU A 243 10.53 -7.57 10.56
CA LEU A 243 10.10 -7.12 9.23
C LEU A 243 10.85 -7.86 8.12
N PRO A 244 10.14 -8.45 7.13
CA PRO A 244 10.77 -8.91 5.90
C PRO A 244 11.52 -7.76 5.24
N ARG A 245 12.82 -7.90 5.02
CA ARG A 245 13.65 -6.87 4.38
C ARG A 245 14.81 -7.46 3.60
N PRO A 246 15.30 -6.75 2.57
CA PRO A 246 16.48 -7.19 1.86
C PRO A 246 17.72 -7.23 2.77
N ALA A 247 18.60 -8.19 2.55
CA ALA A 247 19.84 -8.29 3.30
C ALA A 247 20.65 -6.98 3.23
N GLY A 248 21.10 -6.49 4.38
CA GLY A 248 21.88 -5.25 4.50
C GLY A 248 21.08 -3.94 4.32
N ALA A 249 19.76 -4.00 4.10
CA ALA A 249 18.95 -2.80 4.02
C ALA A 249 18.90 -2.07 5.38
N ASN A 250 19.11 -0.75 5.35
CA ASN A 250 18.96 0.10 6.53
C ASN A 250 17.52 0.08 7.02
N LEU A 251 17.30 -0.19 8.30
CA LEU A 251 15.97 -0.38 8.87
C LEU A 251 15.15 0.92 8.88
N GLU A 252 15.77 2.07 9.13
CA GLU A 252 15.10 3.39 9.09
C GLU A 252 14.49 3.63 7.69
N ARG A 253 15.34 3.52 6.65
CA ARG A 253 14.91 3.68 5.27
C ARG A 253 13.84 2.65 4.88
N TRP A 254 14.01 1.39 5.32
CA TRP A 254 13.08 0.31 5.01
C TRP A 254 11.70 0.55 5.62
N SER A 255 11.65 1.02 6.87
CA SER A 255 10.40 1.24 7.59
C SER A 255 9.49 2.32 6.98
N ILE A 256 10.08 3.26 6.22
CA ILE A 256 9.35 4.29 5.47
C ILE A 256 9.25 4.00 3.97
N SER A 257 9.70 2.81 3.53
CA SER A 257 9.73 2.48 2.11
C SER A 257 8.36 2.14 1.55
N PHE A 258 8.16 2.54 0.31
CA PHE A 258 7.01 2.18 -0.50
C PHE A 258 7.42 1.05 -1.47
N PRO A 259 7.03 -0.19 -1.23
CA PRO A 259 7.31 -1.30 -2.13
C PRO A 259 6.25 -1.38 -3.23
N SER A 260 6.65 -1.79 -4.43
CA SER A 260 5.74 -2.02 -5.55
C SER A 260 4.77 -3.20 -5.35
N PHE A 261 5.07 -4.06 -4.38
CA PHE A 261 4.20 -5.11 -3.85
C PHE A 261 4.48 -5.25 -2.36
N GLY A 262 3.54 -4.81 -1.54
CA GLY A 262 3.66 -4.90 -0.09
C GLY A 262 2.34 -4.66 0.62
N TYR A 263 2.04 -5.48 1.62
CA TYR A 263 0.76 -5.46 2.35
C TYR A 263 0.96 -5.70 3.83
N LEU A 264 0.18 -5.00 4.64
CA LEU A 264 -0.09 -5.31 6.03
C LEU A 264 -1.38 -6.12 6.10
N LEU A 265 -1.35 -7.22 6.82
CA LEU A 265 -2.51 -8.12 6.94
C LEU A 265 -2.75 -8.43 8.42
N SER A 266 -4.00 -8.34 8.85
CA SER A 266 -4.46 -8.81 10.16
C SER A 266 -5.19 -10.13 9.96
N THR A 267 -4.70 -11.18 10.56
CA THR A 267 -5.28 -12.51 10.41
C THR A 267 -5.27 -13.28 11.72
N SER A 268 -6.29 -14.10 11.91
CA SER A 268 -6.34 -14.99 13.08
C SER A 268 -5.09 -15.89 13.12
N PRO A 269 -4.44 -16.10 14.28
CA PRO A 269 -3.24 -16.94 14.40
C PRO A 269 -3.37 -18.33 13.79
N LYS A 270 -4.58 -18.92 13.78
CA LYS A 270 -4.84 -20.21 13.14
C LYS A 270 -4.64 -20.24 11.62
N ASN A 271 -4.64 -19.04 10.98
CA ASN A 271 -4.48 -18.90 9.53
C ASN A 271 -3.08 -18.39 9.14
N SER A 272 -2.28 -17.88 10.09
CA SER A 272 -1.00 -17.22 9.81
C SER A 272 -0.04 -18.09 9.00
N GLU A 273 0.13 -19.36 9.37
CA GLU A 273 0.98 -20.29 8.63
C GLU A 273 0.51 -20.50 7.17
N ARG A 274 -0.81 -20.58 6.96
CA ARG A 274 -1.39 -20.72 5.61
C ARG A 274 -1.17 -19.49 4.76
N VAL A 275 -1.35 -18.31 5.34
CA VAL A 275 -1.09 -17.03 4.67
C VAL A 275 0.39 -16.92 4.31
N ILE A 276 1.29 -17.22 5.23
CA ILE A 276 2.74 -17.21 4.98
C ILE A 276 3.10 -18.20 3.86
N ALA A 277 2.60 -19.42 3.92
CA ALA A 277 2.85 -20.44 2.89
C ALA A 277 2.30 -20.02 1.51
N HIS A 278 1.16 -19.33 1.48
CA HIS A 278 0.55 -18.84 0.24
C HIS A 278 1.44 -17.80 -0.47
N PHE A 279 2.02 -16.84 0.27
CA PHE A 279 2.99 -15.90 -0.28
C PHE A 279 4.32 -16.58 -0.63
N ALA A 280 4.82 -17.47 0.22
CA ALA A 280 6.07 -18.18 -0.01
C ALA A 280 6.05 -19.05 -1.27
N ALA A 281 4.89 -19.61 -1.64
CA ALA A 281 4.70 -20.35 -2.90
C ALA A 281 4.94 -19.48 -4.15
N ARG A 282 4.94 -18.16 -3.98
CA ARG A 282 5.26 -17.16 -5.03
C ARG A 282 6.58 -16.41 -4.76
N GLU A 283 7.44 -16.95 -3.88
CA GLU A 283 8.72 -16.35 -3.48
C GLU A 283 8.59 -14.92 -2.91
N ILE A 284 7.43 -14.61 -2.33
CA ILE A 284 7.17 -13.34 -1.64
C ILE A 284 7.41 -13.56 -0.15
N ALA A 285 8.26 -12.73 0.44
CA ALA A 285 8.52 -12.78 1.87
C ALA A 285 7.29 -12.34 2.65
N CYS A 286 6.85 -13.19 3.59
CA CYS A 286 5.74 -12.90 4.49
C CYS A 286 6.10 -13.41 5.89
N ALA A 287 5.93 -12.57 6.91
CA ALA A 287 6.24 -12.93 8.29
C ALA A 287 5.24 -12.32 9.26
N VAL A 288 5.04 -12.97 10.40
CA VAL A 288 4.39 -12.34 11.55
C VAL A 288 5.37 -11.31 12.12
N ALA A 289 5.04 -10.05 11.97
CA ALA A 289 5.86 -8.92 12.41
C ALA A 289 5.23 -8.16 13.61
N GLY A 290 4.17 -8.70 14.18
CA GLY A 290 3.50 -8.06 15.30
C GLY A 290 2.17 -8.72 15.66
N ARG A 291 1.38 -7.99 16.44
CA ARG A 291 0.04 -8.39 16.88
C ARG A 291 -0.88 -7.19 16.94
N ILE A 292 -2.14 -7.39 16.57
CA ILE A 292 -3.20 -6.41 16.81
C ILE A 292 -3.64 -6.51 18.28
N THR A 293 -3.86 -5.37 18.90
CA THR A 293 -4.23 -5.28 20.33
C THR A 293 -5.53 -4.50 20.51
N SER A 294 -6.15 -4.68 21.65
CA SER A 294 -7.25 -3.81 22.07
C SER A 294 -6.73 -2.39 22.40
N GLY A 295 -7.58 -1.39 22.24
CA GLY A 295 -7.21 0.02 22.45
C GLY A 295 -6.76 0.70 21.16
N ARG A 296 -6.03 1.83 21.28
CA ARG A 296 -5.63 2.68 20.14
C ARG A 296 -4.14 3.06 20.17
N SER A 297 -3.32 2.29 20.89
CA SER A 297 -1.90 2.56 20.98
C SER A 297 -1.10 1.71 20.01
N LEU A 298 -0.03 2.29 19.45
CA LEU A 298 0.98 1.57 18.72
C LEU A 298 2.24 1.46 19.55
N LEU A 299 2.67 0.23 19.82
CA LEU A 299 3.97 -0.07 20.41
C LEU A 299 4.92 -0.53 19.32
N LEU A 300 6.11 0.06 19.26
CA LEU A 300 7.19 -0.45 18.42
C LEU A 300 8.14 -1.28 19.26
N GLY A 301 8.59 -2.40 18.70
CA GLY A 301 9.52 -3.33 19.33
C GLY A 301 10.81 -3.50 18.51
N TYR A 302 11.94 -3.67 19.20
CA TYR A 302 13.21 -4.07 18.61
C TYR A 302 13.97 -4.93 19.65
N GLY A 303 14.29 -6.17 19.30
CA GLY A 303 14.80 -7.15 20.25
C GLY A 303 13.86 -7.27 21.45
N ALA A 304 14.39 -7.08 22.67
CA ALA A 304 13.61 -7.09 23.91
C ALA A 304 12.96 -5.73 24.27
N ALA A 305 13.31 -4.66 23.58
CA ALA A 305 12.80 -3.32 23.89
C ALA A 305 11.41 -3.09 23.27
N ARG A 306 10.55 -2.37 24.00
CA ARG A 306 9.21 -1.94 23.55
C ARG A 306 9.01 -0.50 23.98
N GLN A 307 8.53 0.35 23.06
CA GLN A 307 8.23 1.75 23.36
C GLN A 307 6.98 2.22 22.58
N PRO A 308 6.17 3.13 23.17
CA PRO A 308 5.03 3.69 22.46
C PRO A 308 5.48 4.58 21.29
N PHE A 309 4.74 4.49 20.18
CA PHE A 309 4.87 5.37 19.03
C PHE A 309 3.72 6.41 19.07
N PRO A 310 3.98 7.70 18.87
CA PRO A 310 2.92 8.71 18.83
C PRO A 310 2.09 8.54 17.56
N LEU A 311 0.80 8.29 17.72
CA LEU A 311 -0.22 8.27 16.65
C LEU A 311 -0.95 9.59 16.58
#